data_41aa2f2fae41acf02b5e9f12c3efc435
#
_entry.id   41aa2f2fae41acf02b5e9f12c3efc435
#
_cell.length_a   1.000
_cell.length_b   1.000
_cell.length_c   1.000
_cell.angle_alpha   90.00
_cell.angle_beta   90.00
_cell.angle_gamma   90.00
#
_symmetry.space_group_name_H-M   'P 1'
#
loop_
_entity.id
_entity.type
_entity.pdbx_description
1 polymer ?
#
loop_
_entity_poly.entity_id
_entity_poly.type
_entity_poly.pdbx_seq_one_letter_code
_entity_poly.pdbx_strand_id
1 'polypeptide(L)'
;ETFGAVALDAYQKFGEKAPVIALENIDPERGAVSTGAQLRETVEKTRENFANLLMEREHLGKKKAEDMAERLIGATWDVGHVNQHRKFGMDEEALIEQTKEVAKMVKHVHLTDNFGFADTHLIPGMGNVPIKEHLAELEKAGVLGKVKKIVEGGGWAQLTKGATHPAALRAFGSPIYGMNQSSGGYWNQAQGTIGSYFGGYGTVNPQVHHSIYGAGLTSLPQELGGAIPGGGSRFSGNSMT
;
A
#
# COMPACT_ATOMS: atom_id res chain seq x y z
N GLU A 1 7.02 -15.04 -18.94
CA GLU A 1 8.00 -16.15 -18.94
C GLU A 1 8.91 -16.11 -17.71
N THR A 2 9.55 -15.00 -17.36
CA THR A 2 10.52 -14.90 -16.25
C THR A 2 9.96 -15.35 -14.90
N PHE A 3 8.79 -14.85 -14.52
CA PHE A 3 8.19 -15.21 -13.21
C PHE A 3 7.78 -16.68 -13.14
N GLY A 4 7.31 -17.27 -14.25
CA GLY A 4 7.04 -18.69 -14.31
C GLY A 4 8.28 -19.56 -14.13
N ALA A 5 9.41 -19.15 -14.72
CA ALA A 5 10.68 -19.83 -14.55
C ALA A 5 11.23 -19.73 -13.11
N VAL A 6 11.08 -18.57 -12.47
CA VAL A 6 11.43 -18.39 -11.05
C VAL A 6 10.56 -19.28 -10.16
N ALA A 7 9.27 -19.37 -10.47
CA ALA A 7 8.34 -20.24 -9.74
C ALA A 7 8.72 -21.74 -9.91
N LEU A 8 9.17 -22.13 -11.10
CA LEU A 8 9.65 -23.48 -11.35
C LEU A 8 10.91 -23.79 -10.54
N ASP A 9 11.89 -22.90 -10.54
CA ASP A 9 13.12 -23.08 -9.74
C ASP A 9 12.81 -23.20 -8.24
N ALA A 10 11.90 -22.39 -7.73
CA ALA A 10 11.42 -22.50 -6.36
C ALA A 10 10.71 -23.83 -6.10
N TYR A 11 9.86 -24.25 -7.04
CA TYR A 11 9.14 -25.53 -6.93
C TYR A 11 10.10 -26.73 -6.96
N GLN A 12 11.11 -26.71 -7.83
CA GLN A 12 12.14 -27.76 -7.90
C GLN A 12 12.91 -27.90 -6.60
N LYS A 13 13.18 -26.78 -5.91
CA LYS A 13 13.91 -26.77 -4.63
C LYS A 13 13.06 -27.19 -3.45
N PHE A 14 11.81 -26.75 -3.38
CA PHE A 14 10.97 -26.84 -2.20
C PHE A 14 9.69 -27.65 -2.38
N GLY A 15 9.41 -28.11 -3.59
CA GLY A 15 8.20 -28.87 -3.94
C GLY A 15 6.93 -28.05 -3.62
N GLU A 16 5.97 -28.73 -3.04
CA GLU A 16 4.71 -28.11 -2.62
C GLU A 16 4.86 -27.06 -1.50
N LYS A 17 6.01 -26.98 -0.85
CA LYS A 17 6.34 -25.98 0.17
C LYS A 17 7.02 -24.75 -0.39
N ALA A 18 7.12 -24.62 -1.72
CA ALA A 18 7.68 -23.44 -2.34
C ALA A 18 6.99 -22.15 -1.88
N PRO A 19 7.74 -21.05 -1.72
CA PRO A 19 7.17 -19.77 -1.36
C PRO A 19 6.20 -19.27 -2.42
N VAL A 20 5.18 -18.54 -1.99
CA VAL A 20 4.25 -17.87 -2.90
C VAL A 20 4.96 -16.68 -3.56
N ILE A 21 4.88 -16.60 -4.88
CA ILE A 21 5.29 -15.44 -5.66
C ILE A 21 4.06 -14.57 -5.87
N ALA A 22 4.05 -13.39 -5.29
CA ALA A 22 2.98 -12.43 -5.44
C ALA A 22 3.48 -11.24 -6.27
N LEU A 23 2.83 -11.01 -7.41
CA LEU A 23 3.14 -9.90 -8.30
C LEU A 23 2.39 -8.66 -7.82
N GLU A 24 3.06 -7.52 -7.78
CA GLU A 24 2.52 -6.29 -7.24
C GLU A 24 2.15 -5.31 -8.36
N ASN A 25 1.04 -4.59 -8.16
CA ASN A 25 0.77 -3.39 -8.94
C ASN A 25 1.72 -2.28 -8.50
N ILE A 26 2.22 -1.54 -9.46
CA ILE A 26 3.09 -0.39 -9.21
C ILE A 26 2.35 0.91 -9.47
N ASP A 27 2.93 2.02 -9.05
CA ASP A 27 2.34 3.33 -9.32
C ASP A 27 2.26 3.60 -10.83
N PRO A 28 1.22 4.32 -11.30
CA PRO A 28 0.93 4.47 -12.73
C PRO A 28 2.00 5.24 -13.52
N GLU A 29 2.91 5.95 -12.84
CA GLU A 29 3.99 6.68 -13.51
C GLU A 29 5.21 5.80 -13.81
N ARG A 30 5.37 4.70 -13.09
CA ARG A 30 6.56 3.85 -13.20
C ARG A 30 6.40 2.64 -14.08
N GLY A 31 5.17 2.23 -14.39
CA GLY A 31 5.05 0.99 -15.13
C GLY A 31 3.73 0.60 -15.73
N ALA A 32 3.77 -0.53 -16.43
CA ALA A 32 2.67 -1.05 -17.22
C ALA A 32 1.63 -1.84 -16.41
N VAL A 33 1.88 -2.17 -15.14
CA VAL A 33 0.99 -2.98 -14.30
C VAL A 33 0.54 -2.14 -13.11
N SER A 34 -0.40 -1.23 -13.33
CA SER A 34 -0.87 -0.29 -12.31
C SER A 34 -2.36 -0.43 -11.98
N THR A 35 -3.12 -1.17 -12.80
CA THR A 35 -4.56 -1.40 -12.60
C THR A 35 -4.85 -2.84 -12.17
N GLY A 36 -6.03 -3.07 -11.59
CA GLY A 36 -6.48 -4.40 -11.22
C GLY A 36 -6.59 -5.35 -12.40
N ALA A 37 -7.08 -4.86 -13.54
CA ALA A 37 -7.20 -5.63 -14.77
C ALA A 37 -5.82 -6.05 -15.32
N GLN A 38 -4.85 -5.11 -15.35
CA GLN A 38 -3.48 -5.41 -15.80
C GLN A 38 -2.78 -6.40 -14.89
N LEU A 39 -2.94 -6.26 -13.58
CA LEU A 39 -2.36 -7.18 -12.61
C LEU A 39 -2.99 -8.57 -12.74
N ARG A 40 -4.32 -8.65 -12.87
CA ARG A 40 -5.02 -9.92 -13.13
C ARG A 40 -4.46 -10.62 -14.34
N GLU A 41 -4.41 -9.94 -15.48
CA GLU A 41 -3.89 -10.50 -16.73
C GLU A 41 -2.44 -10.99 -16.57
N THR A 42 -1.61 -10.23 -15.86
CA THR A 42 -0.21 -10.59 -15.60
C THR A 42 -0.10 -11.85 -14.74
N VAL A 43 -0.93 -11.97 -13.71
CA VAL A 43 -0.99 -13.16 -12.84
C VAL A 43 -1.49 -14.36 -13.62
N GLU A 44 -2.54 -14.22 -14.43
CA GLU A 44 -3.11 -15.29 -15.27
C GLU A 44 -2.06 -15.84 -16.24
N LYS A 45 -1.41 -14.98 -17.00
CA LYS A 45 -0.32 -15.37 -17.92
C LYS A 45 0.85 -16.03 -17.20
N THR A 46 1.17 -15.57 -16.00
CA THR A 46 2.25 -16.15 -15.19
C THR A 46 1.87 -17.53 -14.70
N ARG A 47 0.63 -17.73 -14.25
CA ARG A 47 0.09 -19.05 -13.86
C ARG A 47 0.09 -20.03 -15.00
N GLU A 48 -0.40 -19.61 -16.17
CA GLU A 48 -0.42 -20.43 -17.38
C GLU A 48 1.00 -20.87 -17.76
N ASN A 49 1.93 -19.95 -17.82
CA ASN A 49 3.33 -20.25 -18.12
C ASN A 49 3.93 -21.24 -17.11
N PHE A 50 3.73 -21.00 -15.82
CA PHE A 50 4.23 -21.91 -14.78
C PHE A 50 3.58 -23.30 -14.84
N ALA A 51 2.26 -23.38 -15.06
CA ALA A 51 1.57 -24.66 -15.22
C ALA A 51 2.13 -25.45 -16.43
N ASN A 52 2.39 -24.77 -17.56
CA ASN A 52 2.98 -25.40 -18.73
C ASN A 52 4.40 -25.94 -18.40
N LEU A 53 5.21 -25.15 -17.71
CA LEU A 53 6.54 -25.58 -17.27
C LEU A 53 6.48 -26.78 -16.31
N LEU A 54 5.51 -26.83 -15.40
CA LEU A 54 5.30 -27.98 -14.52
C LEU A 54 4.89 -29.24 -15.30
N MET A 55 4.07 -29.10 -16.32
CA MET A 55 3.69 -30.23 -17.18
C MET A 55 4.89 -30.74 -18.01
N GLU A 56 5.66 -29.83 -18.57
CA GLU A 56 6.79 -30.16 -19.45
C GLU A 56 8.01 -30.70 -18.69
N ARG A 57 8.35 -30.07 -17.56
CA ARG A 57 9.60 -30.35 -16.84
C ARG A 57 9.44 -31.31 -15.67
N GLU A 58 8.29 -31.24 -15.00
CA GLU A 58 8.01 -32.06 -13.81
C GLU A 58 7.00 -33.19 -14.11
N HIS A 59 6.52 -33.28 -15.37
CA HIS A 59 5.56 -34.28 -15.81
C HIS A 59 4.28 -34.36 -14.98
N LEU A 60 3.85 -33.22 -14.40
CA LEU A 60 2.59 -33.15 -13.65
C LEU A 60 1.39 -33.19 -14.59
N GLY A 61 0.34 -33.84 -14.13
CA GLY A 61 -0.94 -33.80 -14.85
C GLY A 61 -1.53 -32.37 -14.79
N LYS A 62 -2.25 -31.98 -15.86
CA LYS A 62 -2.79 -30.63 -16.09
C LYS A 62 -3.45 -30.04 -14.85
N LYS A 63 -4.42 -30.75 -14.26
CA LYS A 63 -5.14 -30.27 -13.08
C LYS A 63 -4.19 -29.95 -11.91
N LYS A 64 -3.24 -30.86 -11.63
CA LYS A 64 -2.27 -30.65 -10.54
C LYS A 64 -1.34 -29.46 -10.82
N ALA A 65 -0.96 -29.25 -12.07
CA ALA A 65 -0.14 -28.11 -12.48
C ALA A 65 -0.89 -26.77 -12.32
N GLU A 66 -2.16 -26.74 -12.72
CA GLU A 66 -3.03 -25.57 -12.57
C GLU A 66 -3.30 -25.25 -11.08
N ASP A 67 -3.64 -26.25 -10.27
CA ASP A 67 -3.84 -26.09 -8.82
C ASP A 67 -2.56 -25.56 -8.14
N MET A 68 -1.39 -26.04 -8.57
CA MET A 68 -0.11 -25.59 -8.07
C MET A 68 0.20 -24.14 -8.49
N ALA A 69 -0.11 -23.78 -9.73
CA ALA A 69 0.06 -22.42 -10.22
C ALA A 69 -0.85 -21.44 -9.47
N GLU A 70 -2.09 -21.82 -9.22
CA GLU A 70 -3.00 -21.00 -8.41
C GLU A 70 -2.51 -20.84 -6.96
N ARG A 71 -1.93 -21.89 -6.39
CA ARG A 71 -1.40 -21.85 -5.02
C ARG A 71 -0.16 -20.98 -4.90
N LEU A 72 0.79 -21.11 -5.81
CA LEU A 72 2.13 -20.51 -5.70
C LEU A 72 2.26 -19.15 -6.36
N ILE A 73 1.32 -18.76 -7.24
CA ILE A 73 1.37 -17.47 -7.91
C ILE A 73 0.10 -16.68 -7.60
N GLY A 74 0.24 -15.45 -7.19
CA GLY A 74 -0.86 -14.55 -6.90
C GLY A 74 -0.49 -13.08 -7.04
N ALA A 75 -1.34 -12.24 -6.51
CA ALA A 75 -1.18 -10.80 -6.53
C ALA A 75 -0.83 -10.26 -5.13
N THR A 76 0.08 -9.31 -5.07
CA THR A 76 0.14 -8.30 -4.02
C THR A 76 -0.65 -7.11 -4.53
N TRP A 77 -1.65 -6.68 -3.78
CA TRP A 77 -2.45 -5.52 -4.11
C TRP A 77 -2.09 -4.36 -3.19
N ASP A 78 -1.43 -3.34 -3.74
CA ASP A 78 -1.16 -2.10 -3.04
C ASP A 78 -2.26 -1.09 -3.34
N VAL A 79 -3.03 -0.74 -2.30
CA VAL A 79 -4.15 0.20 -2.40
C VAL A 79 -3.68 1.65 -2.54
N GLY A 80 -2.48 1.97 -2.07
CA GLY A 80 -1.89 3.29 -2.24
C GLY A 80 -1.43 3.53 -3.67
N HIS A 81 -0.83 2.52 -4.32
CA HIS A 81 -0.43 2.64 -5.73
C HIS A 81 -1.63 2.89 -6.64
N VAL A 82 -2.74 2.17 -6.45
CA VAL A 82 -3.94 2.39 -7.26
C VAL A 82 -4.57 3.75 -7.00
N ASN A 83 -4.48 4.28 -5.78
CA ASN A 83 -5.03 5.60 -5.44
C ASN A 83 -4.39 6.74 -6.25
N GLN A 84 -3.16 6.56 -6.72
CA GLN A 84 -2.47 7.55 -7.55
C GLN A 84 -3.11 7.75 -8.93
N HIS A 85 -4.01 6.87 -9.35
CA HIS A 85 -4.82 7.09 -10.56
C HIS A 85 -5.78 8.28 -10.42
N ARG A 86 -6.02 8.81 -9.20
CA ARG A 86 -6.78 10.05 -8.99
C ARG A 86 -6.21 11.23 -9.77
N LYS A 87 -4.88 11.33 -9.87
CA LYS A 87 -4.22 12.39 -10.64
C LYS A 87 -4.50 12.32 -12.15
N PHE A 88 -4.98 11.16 -12.63
CA PHE A 88 -5.41 10.94 -14.01
C PHE A 88 -6.93 10.94 -14.17
N GLY A 89 -7.66 11.37 -13.14
CA GLY A 89 -9.11 11.55 -13.18
C GLY A 89 -9.95 10.37 -12.77
N MET A 90 -9.32 9.29 -12.21
CA MET A 90 -10.08 8.16 -11.69
C MET A 90 -10.75 8.56 -10.37
N ASP A 91 -12.07 8.40 -10.29
CA ASP A 91 -12.83 8.63 -9.07
C ASP A 91 -12.75 7.44 -8.10
N GLU A 92 -13.35 7.59 -6.93
CA GLU A 92 -13.27 6.59 -5.87
C GLU A 92 -13.95 5.28 -6.25
N GLU A 93 -15.08 5.34 -6.95
CA GLU A 93 -15.81 4.15 -7.39
C GLU A 93 -14.96 3.34 -8.39
N ALA A 94 -14.34 4.02 -9.33
CA ALA A 94 -13.45 3.41 -10.30
C ALA A 94 -12.18 2.80 -9.64
N LEU A 95 -11.64 3.44 -8.60
CA LEU A 95 -10.53 2.88 -7.82
C LEU A 95 -10.91 1.58 -7.10
N ILE A 96 -12.11 1.55 -6.50
CA ILE A 96 -12.62 0.35 -5.81
C ILE A 96 -12.88 -0.76 -6.81
N GLU A 97 -13.38 -0.43 -8.02
CA GLU A 97 -13.58 -1.42 -9.09
C GLU A 97 -12.28 -2.13 -9.48
N GLN A 98 -11.13 -1.44 -9.44
CA GLN A 98 -9.83 -2.08 -9.69
C GLN A 98 -9.55 -3.21 -8.70
N THR A 99 -9.98 -3.07 -7.45
CA THR A 99 -9.84 -4.15 -6.46
C THR A 99 -10.70 -5.36 -6.80
N LYS A 100 -11.93 -5.15 -7.26
CA LYS A 100 -12.82 -6.26 -7.67
C LYS A 100 -12.20 -7.08 -8.80
N GLU A 101 -11.57 -6.40 -9.76
CA GLU A 101 -10.94 -7.04 -10.92
C GLU A 101 -9.86 -8.06 -10.53
N VAL A 102 -9.10 -7.81 -9.47
CA VAL A 102 -7.97 -8.64 -9.05
C VAL A 102 -8.24 -9.47 -7.79
N ALA A 103 -9.33 -9.20 -7.07
CA ALA A 103 -9.59 -9.69 -5.72
C ALA A 103 -9.34 -11.18 -5.52
N LYS A 104 -9.82 -12.03 -6.42
CA LYS A 104 -9.68 -13.50 -6.32
C LYS A 104 -8.24 -14.00 -6.40
N MET A 105 -7.33 -13.19 -6.90
CA MET A 105 -5.91 -13.54 -7.06
C MET A 105 -5.03 -12.99 -5.97
N VAL A 106 -5.57 -12.11 -5.13
CA VAL A 106 -4.82 -11.45 -4.06
C VAL A 106 -4.41 -12.47 -2.99
N LYS A 107 -3.12 -12.53 -2.72
CA LYS A 107 -2.50 -13.29 -1.64
C LYS A 107 -1.95 -12.39 -0.55
N HIS A 108 -1.65 -11.15 -0.92
CA HIS A 108 -1.04 -10.15 -0.08
C HIS A 108 -1.63 -8.78 -0.39
N VAL A 109 -1.83 -7.94 0.60
CA VAL A 109 -2.30 -6.57 0.42
C VAL A 109 -1.39 -5.62 1.21
N HIS A 110 -0.93 -4.57 0.55
CA HIS A 110 -0.29 -3.44 1.17
C HIS A 110 -1.32 -2.37 1.49
N LEU A 111 -1.33 -1.96 2.74
CA LEU A 111 -2.20 -0.94 3.28
C LEU A 111 -1.37 0.32 3.48
N THR A 112 -1.14 1.02 2.39
CA THR A 112 -0.49 2.32 2.33
C THR A 112 -1.52 3.41 2.19
N ASP A 113 -1.21 4.59 2.67
CA ASP A 113 -2.03 5.77 2.46
C ASP A 113 -1.24 6.87 1.76
N ASN A 114 -1.93 7.67 0.98
CA ASN A 114 -1.40 8.85 0.30
C ASN A 114 -2.56 9.77 -0.12
N PHE A 115 -2.27 10.85 -0.80
CA PHE A 115 -3.29 11.80 -1.29
C PHE A 115 -3.60 11.67 -2.79
N GLY A 116 -3.14 10.61 -3.44
CA GLY A 116 -3.38 10.35 -4.86
C GLY A 116 -2.40 11.04 -5.82
N PHE A 117 -1.34 11.68 -5.33
CA PHE A 117 -0.37 12.41 -6.17
C PHE A 117 1.00 11.74 -6.23
N ALA A 118 1.44 11.16 -5.13
CA ALA A 118 2.74 10.51 -5.01
C ALA A 118 2.67 9.33 -4.05
N ASP A 119 3.61 8.41 -4.19
CA ASP A 119 3.75 7.25 -3.34
C ASP A 119 4.44 7.61 -2.02
N THR A 120 3.67 8.20 -1.10
CA THR A 120 4.20 8.75 0.15
C THR A 120 4.30 7.77 1.30
N HIS A 121 3.75 6.56 1.16
CA HIS A 121 3.78 5.52 2.19
C HIS A 121 3.38 6.03 3.58
N LEU A 122 2.25 6.76 3.64
CA LEU A 122 1.65 7.16 4.89
C LEU A 122 0.95 5.97 5.54
N ILE A 123 0.79 6.03 6.85
CA ILE A 123 -0.02 5.03 7.54
C ILE A 123 -1.51 5.22 7.24
N PRO A 124 -2.30 4.13 7.27
CA PRO A 124 -3.75 4.20 7.07
C PRO A 124 -4.44 5.29 7.91
N GLY A 125 -5.29 6.07 7.27
CA GLY A 125 -6.04 7.16 7.88
C GLY A 125 -5.33 8.52 7.87
N MET A 126 -4.16 8.61 7.22
CA MET A 126 -3.41 9.88 7.09
C MET A 126 -3.52 10.52 5.70
N GLY A 127 -4.06 9.81 4.73
CA GLY A 127 -4.33 10.27 3.38
C GLY A 127 -5.80 10.17 3.01
N ASN A 128 -6.08 9.88 1.74
CA ASN A 128 -7.43 9.74 1.20
C ASN A 128 -7.67 8.41 0.48
N VAL A 129 -6.85 7.39 0.71
CA VAL A 129 -7.06 6.05 0.16
C VAL A 129 -8.31 5.45 0.80
N PRO A 130 -9.30 4.97 0.04
CA PRO A 130 -10.50 4.33 0.57
C PRO A 130 -10.21 2.89 1.02
N ILE A 131 -9.31 2.76 2.02
CA ILE A 131 -8.77 1.46 2.46
C ILE A 131 -9.86 0.51 2.91
N LYS A 132 -10.87 1.00 3.64
CA LYS A 132 -11.97 0.17 4.14
C LYS A 132 -12.80 -0.41 3.01
N GLU A 133 -13.04 0.37 2.00
CA GLU A 133 -13.78 0.02 0.80
C GLU A 133 -13.03 -1.05 -0.01
N HIS A 134 -11.71 -0.88 -0.19
CA HIS A 134 -10.86 -1.91 -0.81
C HIS A 134 -10.89 -3.23 -0.02
N LEU A 135 -10.79 -3.17 1.31
CA LEU A 135 -10.87 -4.36 2.17
C LEU A 135 -12.25 -5.02 2.09
N ALA A 136 -13.33 -4.23 2.00
CA ALA A 136 -14.68 -4.74 1.84
C ALA A 136 -14.85 -5.52 0.53
N GLU A 137 -14.23 -5.10 -0.58
CA GLU A 137 -14.25 -5.85 -1.83
C GLU A 137 -13.48 -7.18 -1.72
N LEU A 138 -12.36 -7.21 -1.02
CA LEU A 138 -11.64 -8.45 -0.73
C LEU A 138 -12.47 -9.40 0.16
N GLU A 139 -13.24 -8.85 1.09
CA GLU A 139 -14.16 -9.62 1.93
C GLU A 139 -15.31 -10.21 1.12
N LYS A 140 -15.96 -9.42 0.26
CA LYS A 140 -17.00 -9.89 -0.67
C LYS A 140 -16.48 -10.99 -1.60
N ALA A 141 -15.22 -10.92 -2.00
CA ALA A 141 -14.57 -11.96 -2.78
C ALA A 141 -14.22 -13.23 -1.97
N GLY A 142 -14.40 -13.21 -0.64
CA GLY A 142 -14.11 -14.32 0.26
C GLY A 142 -12.63 -14.59 0.49
N VAL A 143 -11.75 -13.62 0.23
CA VAL A 143 -10.29 -13.79 0.34
C VAL A 143 -9.69 -13.06 1.53
N LEU A 144 -10.35 -12.05 2.08
CA LEU A 144 -9.80 -11.17 3.12
C LEU A 144 -9.23 -11.91 4.35
N GLY A 145 -9.88 -13.00 4.77
CA GLY A 145 -9.43 -13.83 5.90
C GLY A 145 -8.14 -14.60 5.63
N LYS A 146 -7.80 -14.84 4.37
CA LYS A 146 -6.63 -15.63 3.94
C LYS A 146 -5.46 -14.76 3.48
N VAL A 147 -5.75 -13.52 3.10
CA VAL A 147 -4.77 -12.56 2.57
C VAL A 147 -3.85 -12.05 3.68
N LYS A 148 -2.55 -12.01 3.42
CA LYS A 148 -1.58 -11.33 4.29
C LYS A 148 -1.75 -9.82 4.14
N LYS A 149 -1.76 -9.10 5.26
CA LYS A 149 -1.93 -7.65 5.32
C LYS A 149 -0.68 -7.02 5.89
N ILE A 150 -0.13 -6.06 5.21
CA ILE A 150 1.03 -5.28 5.67
C ILE A 150 0.65 -3.80 5.58
N VAL A 151 0.99 -3.07 6.63
CA VAL A 151 0.97 -1.61 6.62
C VAL A 151 2.34 -1.13 6.20
N GLU A 152 2.41 -0.49 5.05
CA GLU A 152 3.64 0.07 4.51
C GLU A 152 3.73 1.56 4.86
N GLY A 153 4.23 1.85 6.05
CA GLY A 153 4.31 3.20 6.59
C GLY A 153 5.73 3.78 6.60
N GLY A 154 6.55 3.44 5.59
CA GLY A 154 7.94 3.87 5.52
C GLY A 154 8.12 5.38 5.49
N GLY A 155 7.32 6.09 4.70
CA GLY A 155 7.31 7.55 4.64
C GLY A 155 6.95 8.18 5.98
N TRP A 156 5.95 7.63 6.65
CA TRP A 156 5.59 8.06 8.00
C TRP A 156 6.75 7.90 8.99
N ALA A 157 7.40 6.74 9.01
CA ALA A 157 8.53 6.49 9.92
C ALA A 157 9.68 7.47 9.68
N GLN A 158 9.95 7.82 8.42
CA GLN A 158 10.97 8.80 8.06
C GLN A 158 10.61 10.21 8.52
N LEU A 159 9.34 10.62 8.33
CA LEU A 159 8.86 11.95 8.69
C LEU A 159 8.79 12.17 10.20
N THR A 160 8.26 11.19 10.92
CA THR A 160 7.94 11.36 12.35
C THR A 160 8.99 10.77 13.27
N LYS A 161 9.85 9.90 12.74
CA LYS A 161 10.79 9.07 13.51
C LYS A 161 10.12 8.30 14.65
N GLY A 162 8.79 8.14 14.52
CA GLY A 162 7.92 7.47 15.49
C GLY A 162 7.58 6.04 15.09
N ALA A 163 7.06 5.28 16.06
CA ALA A 163 6.58 3.93 15.80
C ALA A 163 5.30 3.97 14.95
N THR A 164 5.29 3.24 13.85
CA THR A 164 4.15 3.15 12.94
C THR A 164 3.00 2.32 13.50
N HIS A 165 3.29 1.29 14.30
CA HIS A 165 2.31 0.33 14.81
C HIS A 165 1.16 0.95 15.61
N PRO A 166 1.39 1.79 16.63
CA PRO A 166 0.29 2.37 17.40
C PRO A 166 -0.62 3.24 16.54
N ALA A 167 -0.05 3.97 15.60
CA ALA A 167 -0.81 4.85 14.72
C ALA A 167 -1.65 4.06 13.71
N ALA A 168 -1.08 3.02 13.10
CA ALA A 168 -1.80 2.12 12.20
C ALA A 168 -2.93 1.38 12.93
N LEU A 169 -2.66 0.83 14.11
CA LEU A 169 -3.66 0.13 14.91
C LEU A 169 -4.81 1.07 15.33
N ARG A 170 -4.50 2.33 15.63
CA ARG A 170 -5.51 3.36 15.89
C ARG A 170 -6.39 3.60 14.67
N ALA A 171 -5.80 3.75 13.50
CA ALA A 171 -6.55 3.95 12.25
C ALA A 171 -7.51 2.79 11.95
N PHE A 172 -7.14 1.56 12.32
CA PHE A 172 -7.99 0.38 12.21
C PHE A 172 -8.98 0.22 13.39
N GLY A 173 -9.09 1.21 14.28
CA GLY A 173 -10.08 1.20 15.35
C GLY A 173 -9.71 0.33 16.55
N SER A 174 -8.41 0.08 16.79
CA SER A 174 -7.97 -0.65 17.97
C SER A 174 -8.48 0.02 19.26
N PRO A 175 -9.21 -0.69 20.13
CA PRO A 175 -9.70 -0.12 21.38
C PRO A 175 -8.57 0.31 22.33
N ILE A 176 -7.43 -0.34 22.26
CA ILE A 176 -6.28 -0.02 23.11
C ILE A 176 -5.63 1.29 22.69
N TYR A 177 -5.40 1.48 21.39
CA TYR A 177 -4.73 2.68 20.86
C TYR A 177 -5.72 3.80 20.51
N GLY A 178 -7.03 3.51 20.49
CA GLY A 178 -8.10 4.49 20.28
C GLY A 178 -8.60 5.15 21.56
N MET A 179 -8.33 4.60 22.72
CA MET A 179 -8.88 5.06 24.00
C MET A 179 -8.56 6.54 24.32
N ASN A 180 -7.43 7.06 23.84
CA ASN A 180 -7.08 8.47 24.03
C ASN A 180 -7.87 9.44 23.14
N GLN A 181 -8.68 8.95 22.20
CA GLN A 181 -9.52 9.78 21.33
C GLN A 181 -10.94 9.96 21.89
N SER A 182 -11.41 9.03 22.73
CA SER A 182 -12.78 9.07 23.26
C SER A 182 -12.99 10.07 24.40
N SER A 183 -11.93 10.58 24.99
CA SER A 183 -11.98 11.55 26.09
C SER A 183 -11.92 13.02 25.62
N GLY A 184 -12.26 13.29 24.36
CA GLY A 184 -12.27 14.63 23.82
C GLY A 184 -10.98 15.34 24.21
N GLY A 185 -9.85 14.92 23.62
CA GLY A 185 -8.55 15.38 24.06
C GLY A 185 -8.52 16.89 24.19
N TYR A 186 -8.07 17.34 25.31
CA TYR A 186 -7.78 18.76 25.48
C TYR A 186 -6.91 19.20 24.30
N TRP A 187 -7.11 20.42 23.86
CA TRP A 187 -6.38 21.00 22.73
C TRP A 187 -4.87 20.76 22.76
N ASN A 188 -4.26 20.79 23.92
CA ASN A 188 -2.87 20.47 24.15
C ASN A 188 -2.50 18.99 23.92
N GLN A 189 -3.45 18.06 24.04
CA GLN A 189 -3.26 16.65 23.69
C GLN A 189 -3.43 16.42 22.18
N ALA A 190 -4.35 17.15 21.55
CA ALA A 190 -4.48 17.15 20.10
C ALA A 190 -3.23 17.68 19.41
N GLN A 191 -2.52 18.62 20.03
CA GLN A 191 -1.23 19.13 19.55
C GLN A 191 -0.12 18.06 19.52
N GLY A 192 -0.21 17.04 20.34
CA GLY A 192 0.72 15.92 20.36
C GLY A 192 0.43 14.83 19.32
N THR A 193 -0.69 14.94 18.59
CA THR A 193 -1.07 13.96 17.57
C THR A 193 -0.90 14.56 16.18
N ILE A 194 -0.14 13.88 15.35
CA ILE A 194 0.12 14.30 13.97
C ILE A 194 -1.16 14.48 13.18
N GLY A 195 -2.21 13.70 13.45
CA GLY A 195 -3.52 13.86 12.84
C GLY A 195 -4.12 15.25 12.99
N SER A 196 -3.81 16.00 14.06
CA SER A 196 -4.28 17.37 14.23
C SER A 196 -3.55 18.36 13.30
N TYR A 197 -2.32 18.11 12.98
CA TYR A 197 -1.56 18.89 11.99
C TYR A 197 -2.08 18.68 10.57
N PHE A 198 -2.32 17.42 10.19
CA PHE A 198 -2.85 17.07 8.88
C PHE A 198 -4.33 17.44 8.71
N GLY A 199 -5.09 17.43 9.79
CA GLY A 199 -6.48 17.84 9.77
C GLY A 199 -6.71 19.35 9.68
N GLY A 200 -5.65 20.17 9.72
CA GLY A 200 -5.75 21.63 9.67
C GLY A 200 -6.45 22.25 10.88
N TYR A 201 -6.61 21.48 11.95
CA TYR A 201 -7.26 21.94 13.18
C TYR A 201 -6.22 22.53 14.12
N GLY A 202 -6.19 23.84 14.22
CA GLY A 202 -5.51 24.52 15.29
C GLY A 202 -4.30 25.37 14.92
N THR A 203 -3.80 26.01 15.95
CA THR A 203 -2.60 26.84 15.84
C THR A 203 -1.38 25.92 15.72
N VAL A 204 -0.56 26.15 14.72
CA VAL A 204 0.72 25.44 14.57
C VAL A 204 1.57 25.70 15.81
N ASN A 205 1.89 24.63 16.55
CA ASN A 205 2.85 24.71 17.64
C ASN A 205 4.26 24.57 17.05
N PRO A 206 5.10 25.61 17.04
CA PRO A 206 6.42 25.57 16.40
C PRO A 206 7.32 24.47 16.95
N GLN A 207 7.21 24.17 18.23
CA GLN A 207 8.03 23.17 18.89
C GLN A 207 7.61 21.73 18.49
N VAL A 208 6.31 21.47 18.41
CA VAL A 208 5.77 20.20 17.92
C VAL A 208 6.07 20.06 16.43
N HIS A 209 5.88 21.12 15.65
CA HIS A 209 6.22 21.13 14.23
C HIS A 209 7.69 20.81 14.01
N HIS A 210 8.59 21.47 14.74
CA HIS A 210 10.02 21.20 14.66
C HIS A 210 10.39 19.77 15.05
N SER A 211 9.75 19.19 16.08
CA SER A 211 10.03 17.81 16.52
C SER A 211 9.55 16.76 15.52
N ILE A 212 8.47 17.07 14.76
CA ILE A 212 7.88 16.15 13.78
C ILE A 212 8.56 16.29 12.41
N TYR A 213 8.72 17.53 11.94
CA TYR A 213 9.13 17.83 10.57
C TYR A 213 10.55 18.41 10.45
N GLY A 214 11.24 18.64 11.56
CA GLY A 214 12.53 19.31 11.58
C GLY A 214 12.38 20.83 11.47
N ALA A 215 13.46 21.52 11.07
CA ALA A 215 13.56 22.97 11.10
C ALA A 215 12.70 23.73 10.07
N GLY A 216 11.64 23.15 9.53
CA GLY A 216 10.77 23.83 8.58
C GLY A 216 9.80 22.90 7.84
N LEU A 217 9.15 23.45 6.82
CA LEU A 217 8.19 22.75 5.99
C LEU A 217 8.83 21.76 4.98
N THR A 218 10.15 21.71 4.94
CA THR A 218 10.90 20.87 4.00
C THR A 218 10.73 19.36 4.21
N SER A 219 10.34 18.95 5.41
CA SER A 219 10.07 17.54 5.76
C SER A 219 8.61 17.14 5.60
N LEU A 220 7.74 18.04 5.15
CA LEU A 220 6.35 17.69 4.83
C LEU A 220 6.29 16.79 3.60
N PRO A 221 5.30 15.89 3.50
CA PRO A 221 4.95 15.25 2.26
C PRO A 221 4.76 16.28 1.13
N GLN A 222 5.08 15.90 -0.09
CA GLN A 222 4.99 16.78 -1.25
C GLN A 222 3.59 17.35 -1.44
N GLU A 223 2.56 16.57 -1.15
CA GLU A 223 1.15 16.94 -1.24
C GLU A 223 0.77 18.05 -0.25
N LEU A 224 1.47 18.13 0.86
CA LEU A 224 1.31 19.18 1.86
C LEU A 224 2.29 20.36 1.66
N GLY A 225 2.94 20.41 0.51
CA GLY A 225 3.85 21.48 0.16
C GLY A 225 5.30 21.27 0.60
N GLY A 226 5.67 20.05 0.99
CA GLY A 226 7.05 19.70 1.34
C GLY A 226 8.00 19.74 0.14
N ALA A 227 9.29 19.69 0.43
CA ALA A 227 10.34 19.71 -0.59
C ALA A 227 10.41 18.38 -1.34
N ILE A 228 10.63 18.44 -2.65
CA ILE A 228 11.03 17.28 -3.44
C ILE A 228 12.48 16.95 -3.07
N PRO A 229 12.83 15.68 -2.82
CA PRO A 229 14.23 15.31 -2.61
C PRO A 229 15.10 15.81 -3.76
N GLY A 230 16.05 16.71 -3.46
CA GLY A 230 16.91 17.35 -4.46
C GLY A 230 16.34 18.59 -5.16
N GLY A 231 15.13 19.02 -4.81
CA GLY A 231 14.48 20.24 -5.30
C GLY A 231 14.36 21.30 -4.23
N GLY A 232 14.25 22.59 -4.64
CA GLY A 232 13.95 23.68 -3.71
C GLY A 232 12.54 23.57 -3.13
N SER A 233 12.35 23.95 -1.87
CA SER A 233 11.03 24.01 -1.24
C SER A 233 10.09 24.95 -2.00
N ARG A 234 8.83 24.56 -2.16
CA ARG A 234 7.80 25.42 -2.77
C ARG A 234 7.55 26.72 -2.00
N PHE A 235 7.86 26.73 -0.72
CA PHE A 235 7.57 27.85 0.17
C PHE A 235 8.80 28.67 0.57
N SER A 236 9.99 28.18 0.37
CA SER A 236 11.20 28.96 0.57
C SER A 236 11.88 29.18 -0.77
N GLY A 237 11.60 30.31 -1.38
CA GLY A 237 12.30 30.75 -2.61
C GLY A 237 13.78 31.02 -2.43
N ASN A 238 14.29 31.00 -1.19
CA ASN A 238 15.71 31.14 -0.87
C ASN A 238 16.05 30.26 0.33
N SER A 239 17.10 29.48 0.21
CA SER A 239 17.84 28.94 1.32
C SER A 239 18.24 30.10 2.24
N MET A 240 17.70 30.15 3.44
CA MET A 240 18.28 30.98 4.46
C MET A 240 19.64 30.38 4.84
N THR A 241 20.68 30.96 4.33
CA THR A 241 22.05 30.76 4.76
C THR A 241 22.23 31.23 6.17
#